data_cb8503062790534b9b9586cf73283626
#
_entry.id   cb8503062790534b9b9586cf73283626
#
_cell.length_a   1.000
_cell.length_b   1.000
_cell.length_c   1.000
_cell.angle_alpha   90.00
_cell.angle_beta   90.00
_cell.angle_gamma   90.00
#
_symmetry.space_group_name_H-M   'P 1'
#
loop_
_entity.id
_entity.type
_entity.pdbx_description
1 polymer ?
#
loop_
_entity_poly.entity_id
_entity_poly.type
_entity_poly.pdbx_seq_one_letter_code
_entity_poly.pdbx_strand_id
1 'polypeptide(L)'
;TPTPPSATVTRLTAAGTGPLTATAGTQFAERPAATALNATGKPVARVAVKFTLVGETDSRFPDGATGVTVLTGTDGTATAPALQAGERTGEFTVRATVVGRTVTPLDRTATVTARQADALTRTDDKALTAAPGTEFADQVQVKATYKGAAASGVEVTATMIKAADDATVTDQGPFFKDGQGNPLRTLEGLRTDANGMLTLPKVYADGRTGTFLLRLTTTGGATLTVELTVA
;
A
#
# COMPACT_ATOMS: atom_id res chain seq x y z
N THR A 1 -51.78 20.37 9.98
CA THR A 1 -51.16 20.61 8.67
C THR A 1 -50.66 19.28 8.13
N PRO A 2 -51.12 18.84 6.94
CA PRO A 2 -50.56 17.61 6.34
C PRO A 2 -49.05 17.83 6.15
N THR A 3 -48.25 16.89 6.64
CA THR A 3 -46.83 16.81 6.32
C THR A 3 -46.68 16.72 4.81
N PRO A 4 -45.94 17.63 4.13
CA PRO A 4 -45.77 17.50 2.71
C PRO A 4 -45.16 16.13 2.42
N PRO A 5 -45.64 15.44 1.33
CA PRO A 5 -45.06 14.14 1.00
C PRO A 5 -43.57 14.29 0.87
N SER A 6 -42.82 13.58 1.71
CA SER A 6 -41.37 13.55 1.63
C SER A 6 -41.03 13.12 0.20
N ALA A 7 -40.32 13.97 -0.54
CA ALA A 7 -39.99 13.70 -1.92
C ALA A 7 -39.35 12.31 -1.99
N THR A 8 -40.00 11.38 -2.72
CA THR A 8 -39.55 10.00 -2.75
C THR A 8 -38.27 9.90 -3.56
N VAL A 9 -37.21 9.44 -2.93
CA VAL A 9 -35.96 9.13 -3.62
C VAL A 9 -36.17 7.98 -4.61
N THR A 10 -35.73 8.15 -5.85
CA THR A 10 -35.82 7.14 -6.90
C THR A 10 -34.47 6.71 -7.44
N ARG A 11 -33.42 7.52 -7.27
CA ARG A 11 -32.04 7.17 -7.71
C ARG A 11 -30.98 7.85 -6.86
N LEU A 12 -29.80 7.24 -6.86
CA LEU A 12 -28.55 7.82 -6.39
C LEU A 12 -27.65 8.18 -7.58
N THR A 13 -26.94 9.28 -7.50
CA THR A 13 -25.91 9.68 -8.46
C THR A 13 -24.62 9.99 -7.72
N ALA A 14 -23.47 9.82 -8.37
CA ALA A 14 -22.21 10.18 -7.76
C ALA A 14 -22.15 11.70 -7.52
N ALA A 15 -21.78 12.08 -6.32
CA ALA A 15 -21.38 13.44 -6.00
C ALA A 15 -19.83 13.46 -5.96
N GLY A 16 -19.25 14.34 -6.78
CA GLY A 16 -17.80 14.35 -7.01
C GLY A 16 -17.37 13.47 -8.20
N THR A 17 -16.39 13.98 -8.94
CA THR A 17 -15.88 13.36 -10.17
C THR A 17 -14.46 12.82 -10.01
N GLY A 18 -13.80 13.11 -8.88
CA GLY A 18 -12.42 12.68 -8.62
C GLY A 18 -12.32 11.17 -8.36
N PRO A 19 -11.17 10.57 -8.69
CA PRO A 19 -10.92 9.18 -8.39
C PRO A 19 -10.80 8.94 -6.87
N LEU A 20 -11.39 7.87 -6.38
CA LEU A 20 -11.14 7.41 -5.01
C LEU A 20 -9.84 6.61 -4.99
N THR A 21 -8.71 7.28 -4.80
CA THR A 21 -7.39 6.66 -4.73
C THR A 21 -6.64 7.09 -3.48
N ALA A 22 -5.88 6.19 -2.91
CA ALA A 22 -4.97 6.45 -1.81
C ALA A 22 -3.75 5.53 -1.88
N THR A 23 -2.64 5.96 -1.30
CA THR A 23 -1.51 5.08 -1.05
C THR A 23 -1.79 4.25 0.22
N ALA A 24 -1.33 3.01 0.27
CA ALA A 24 -1.46 2.13 1.42
C ALA A 24 -1.10 2.85 2.73
N GLY A 25 -1.94 2.72 3.75
CA GLY A 25 -1.79 3.36 5.06
C GLY A 25 -2.07 4.86 5.10
N THR A 26 -2.52 5.50 4.00
CA THR A 26 -2.89 6.92 3.99
C THR A 26 -4.40 7.14 3.88
N GLN A 27 -4.84 8.34 4.18
CA GLN A 27 -6.25 8.72 4.03
C GLN A 27 -6.56 9.01 2.55
N PHE A 28 -7.76 8.61 2.10
CA PHE A 28 -8.27 9.02 0.79
C PHE A 28 -8.52 10.53 0.78
N ALA A 29 -7.99 11.22 -0.23
CA ALA A 29 -8.19 12.67 -0.39
C ALA A 29 -9.65 12.99 -0.73
N GLU A 30 -10.25 12.18 -1.60
CA GLU A 30 -11.67 12.26 -1.96
C GLU A 30 -12.52 11.46 -0.97
N ARG A 31 -13.65 12.04 -0.58
CA ARG A 31 -14.64 11.35 0.26
C ARG A 31 -15.72 10.71 -0.61
N PRO A 32 -16.13 9.48 -0.29
CA PRO A 32 -17.29 8.91 -0.96
C PRO A 32 -18.53 9.77 -0.73
N ALA A 33 -19.19 10.15 -1.81
CA ALA A 33 -20.40 10.97 -1.73
C ALA A 33 -21.44 10.55 -2.79
N ALA A 34 -22.71 10.69 -2.44
CA ALA A 34 -23.82 10.37 -3.31
C ALA A 34 -24.94 11.41 -3.16
N THR A 35 -25.54 11.79 -4.27
CA THR A 35 -26.71 12.66 -4.29
C THR A 35 -27.98 11.84 -4.50
N ALA A 36 -28.94 11.99 -3.60
CA ALA A 36 -30.27 11.38 -3.71
C ALA A 36 -31.19 12.27 -4.51
N LEU A 37 -31.78 11.72 -5.55
CA LEU A 37 -32.68 12.42 -6.46
C LEU A 37 -34.07 11.76 -6.51
N ASN A 38 -35.09 12.59 -6.71
CA ASN A 38 -36.45 12.12 -6.96
C ASN A 38 -36.67 11.81 -8.47
N ALA A 39 -37.88 11.42 -8.84
CA ALA A 39 -38.26 11.07 -10.22
C ALA A 39 -38.08 12.24 -11.20
N THR A 40 -38.17 13.49 -10.75
CA THR A 40 -37.97 14.68 -11.57
C THR A 40 -36.52 15.19 -11.59
N GLY A 41 -35.61 14.45 -10.95
CA GLY A 41 -34.17 14.80 -10.87
C GLY A 41 -33.87 15.87 -9.85
N LYS A 42 -34.79 16.21 -8.96
CA LYS A 42 -34.53 17.18 -7.87
C LYS A 42 -33.89 16.51 -6.66
N PRO A 43 -32.96 17.19 -5.98
CA PRO A 43 -32.34 16.69 -4.74
C PRO A 43 -33.36 16.40 -3.65
N VAL A 44 -33.10 15.35 -2.87
CA VAL A 44 -33.93 14.98 -1.72
C VAL A 44 -33.10 15.02 -0.45
N ALA A 45 -33.45 15.91 0.47
CA ALA A 45 -32.79 16.07 1.76
C ALA A 45 -33.25 15.01 2.79
N ARG A 46 -32.45 14.82 3.83
CA ARG A 46 -32.72 13.93 4.99
C ARG A 46 -32.96 12.48 4.61
N VAL A 47 -32.37 12.02 3.53
CA VAL A 47 -32.35 10.61 3.13
C VAL A 47 -31.16 9.93 3.80
N ALA A 48 -31.42 8.81 4.47
CA ALA A 48 -30.34 7.99 5.03
C ALA A 48 -29.65 7.19 3.91
N VAL A 49 -28.41 7.50 3.62
CA VAL A 49 -27.55 6.79 2.67
C VAL A 49 -26.49 6.02 3.45
N LYS A 50 -26.45 4.71 3.24
CA LYS A 50 -25.44 3.82 3.80
C LYS A 50 -24.33 3.58 2.78
N PHE A 51 -23.10 3.93 3.14
CA PHE A 51 -21.89 3.58 2.40
C PHE A 51 -21.31 2.30 3.00
N THR A 52 -21.00 1.32 2.17
CA THR A 52 -20.44 0.02 2.59
C THR A 52 -19.25 -0.32 1.69
N LEU A 53 -18.17 -0.84 2.30
CA LEU A 53 -17.02 -1.35 1.57
C LEU A 53 -17.31 -2.78 1.13
N VAL A 54 -17.14 -3.07 -0.16
CA VAL A 54 -17.43 -4.36 -0.78
C VAL A 54 -16.19 -4.82 -1.54
N GLY A 55 -15.84 -6.08 -1.37
CA GLY A 55 -14.64 -6.68 -1.95
C GLY A 55 -13.53 -6.87 -0.93
N GLU A 56 -12.38 -7.27 -1.43
CA GLU A 56 -11.22 -7.60 -0.62
C GLU A 56 -10.42 -6.34 -0.24
N THR A 57 -10.68 -5.78 0.93
CA THR A 57 -10.01 -4.59 1.43
C THR A 57 -9.87 -4.61 2.95
N ASP A 58 -8.77 -4.06 3.45
CA ASP A 58 -8.57 -3.71 4.85
C ASP A 58 -8.73 -2.20 5.12
N SER A 59 -9.19 -1.44 4.11
CA SER A 59 -9.59 -0.04 4.28
C SER A 59 -10.78 0.09 5.21
N ARG A 60 -10.88 1.20 5.95
CA ARG A 60 -11.92 1.41 6.97
C ARG A 60 -12.38 2.86 7.01
N PHE A 61 -13.64 3.06 7.35
CA PHE A 61 -14.13 4.34 7.85
C PHE A 61 -13.61 4.58 9.28
N PRO A 62 -13.78 5.79 9.85
CA PRO A 62 -13.43 6.03 11.24
C PRO A 62 -13.99 4.96 12.19
N ASP A 63 -13.33 4.74 13.31
CA ASP A 63 -13.65 3.71 14.32
C ASP A 63 -13.57 2.27 13.81
N GLY A 64 -12.87 2.05 12.67
CA GLY A 64 -12.66 0.71 12.10
C GLY A 64 -13.89 0.16 11.37
N ALA A 65 -14.89 0.98 11.09
CA ALA A 65 -16.14 0.54 10.47
C ALA A 65 -15.95 0.19 8.97
N THR A 66 -16.68 -0.84 8.52
CA THR A 66 -16.79 -1.22 7.09
C THR A 66 -18.00 -0.58 6.41
N GLY A 67 -18.80 0.14 7.15
CA GLY A 67 -19.95 0.87 6.63
C GLY A 67 -20.38 2.01 7.55
N VAL A 68 -20.92 3.05 6.97
CA VAL A 68 -21.39 4.25 7.66
C VAL A 68 -22.69 4.75 7.03
N THR A 69 -23.60 5.27 7.84
CA THR A 69 -24.84 5.88 7.35
C THR A 69 -24.78 7.38 7.57
N VAL A 70 -25.10 8.14 6.52
CA VAL A 70 -25.11 9.61 6.52
C VAL A 70 -26.43 10.11 5.96
N LEU A 71 -26.98 11.17 6.55
CA LEU A 71 -28.17 11.84 6.00
C LEU A 71 -27.77 12.83 4.91
N THR A 72 -28.55 12.88 3.84
CA THR A 72 -28.38 13.92 2.81
C THR A 72 -28.68 15.30 3.37
N GLY A 73 -27.87 16.28 2.96
CA GLY A 73 -28.09 17.69 3.23
C GLY A 73 -29.23 18.29 2.41
N THR A 74 -29.40 19.60 2.48
CA THR A 74 -30.44 20.35 1.72
C THR A 74 -30.22 20.28 0.22
N ASP A 75 -29.00 20.05 -0.24
CA ASP A 75 -28.60 19.81 -1.62
C ASP A 75 -28.80 18.37 -2.09
N GLY A 76 -29.36 17.51 -1.22
CA GLY A 76 -29.56 16.10 -1.47
C GLY A 76 -28.31 15.24 -1.41
N THR A 77 -27.14 15.79 -1.00
CA THR A 77 -25.88 15.08 -0.99
C THR A 77 -25.57 14.50 0.38
N ALA A 78 -25.23 13.23 0.44
CA ALA A 78 -24.61 12.55 1.57
C ALA A 78 -23.12 12.37 1.28
N THR A 79 -22.26 12.89 2.17
CA THR A 79 -20.80 12.73 2.10
C THR A 79 -20.34 11.89 3.27
N ALA A 80 -19.74 10.73 2.97
CA ALA A 80 -19.18 9.86 4.00
C ALA A 80 -17.99 10.54 4.71
N PRO A 81 -17.65 10.12 5.94
CA PRO A 81 -16.38 10.48 6.57
C PRO A 81 -15.20 10.07 5.71
N ALA A 82 -14.03 10.64 5.99
CA ALA A 82 -12.82 10.29 5.29
C ALA A 82 -12.49 8.80 5.47
N LEU A 83 -12.20 8.13 4.34
CA LEU A 83 -11.84 6.72 4.31
C LEU A 83 -10.33 6.59 4.52
N GLN A 84 -9.90 5.67 5.38
CA GLN A 84 -8.52 5.33 5.62
C GLN A 84 -8.16 4.08 4.81
N ALA A 85 -7.13 4.17 3.95
CA ALA A 85 -6.59 3.00 3.28
C ALA A 85 -5.84 2.11 4.28
N GLY A 86 -6.04 0.80 4.17
CA GLY A 86 -5.22 -0.19 4.85
C GLY A 86 -3.91 -0.45 4.10
N GLU A 87 -3.24 -1.55 4.44
CA GLU A 87 -1.98 -1.95 3.78
C GLU A 87 -2.20 -2.80 2.52
N ARG A 88 -3.39 -3.38 2.37
CA ARG A 88 -3.74 -4.19 1.21
C ARG A 88 -3.97 -3.32 -0.02
N THR A 89 -3.17 -3.52 -1.05
CA THR A 89 -3.27 -2.84 -2.34
C THR A 89 -4.30 -3.50 -3.24
N GLY A 90 -4.84 -2.74 -4.18
CA GLY A 90 -5.81 -3.22 -5.15
C GLY A 90 -7.10 -2.41 -5.15
N GLU A 91 -8.08 -2.90 -5.89
CA GLU A 91 -9.38 -2.25 -6.05
C GLU A 91 -10.44 -2.89 -5.16
N PHE A 92 -11.35 -2.07 -4.70
CA PHE A 92 -12.58 -2.46 -4.00
C PHE A 92 -13.70 -1.49 -4.35
N THR A 93 -14.92 -1.81 -3.93
CA THR A 93 -16.09 -0.99 -4.24
C THR A 93 -16.59 -0.29 -2.98
N VAL A 94 -16.85 1.01 -3.09
CA VAL A 94 -17.67 1.75 -2.13
C VAL A 94 -19.08 1.80 -2.68
N ARG A 95 -19.98 1.08 -2.01
CA ARG A 95 -21.41 0.96 -2.40
C ARG A 95 -22.25 1.88 -1.54
N ALA A 96 -23.01 2.76 -2.19
CA ALA A 96 -24.01 3.59 -1.54
C ALA A 96 -25.42 3.01 -1.78
N THR A 97 -26.19 2.89 -0.69
CA THR A 97 -27.58 2.39 -0.72
C THR A 97 -28.50 3.31 0.08
N VAL A 98 -29.75 3.43 -0.31
CA VAL A 98 -30.75 4.16 0.47
C VAL A 98 -31.35 3.24 1.53
N VAL A 99 -31.28 3.65 2.78
CA VAL A 99 -31.80 2.85 3.91
C VAL A 99 -33.32 2.79 3.86
N GLY A 100 -33.88 1.58 3.97
CA GLY A 100 -35.31 1.34 4.02
C GLY A 100 -36.07 1.56 2.69
N ARG A 101 -35.37 1.65 1.58
CA ARG A 101 -35.99 1.79 0.24
C ARG A 101 -35.26 0.96 -0.82
N THR A 102 -35.97 0.47 -1.78
CA THR A 102 -35.42 -0.24 -2.93
C THR A 102 -35.06 0.76 -4.02
N VAL A 103 -33.81 1.22 -3.99
CA VAL A 103 -33.23 2.10 -4.99
C VAL A 103 -31.96 1.41 -5.50
N THR A 104 -31.70 1.50 -6.80
CA THR A 104 -30.45 0.92 -7.37
C THR A 104 -29.24 1.44 -6.63
N PRO A 105 -28.39 0.56 -6.09
CA PRO A 105 -27.14 0.97 -5.44
C PRO A 105 -26.25 1.76 -6.38
N LEU A 106 -25.52 2.72 -5.83
CA LEU A 106 -24.45 3.43 -6.53
C LEU A 106 -23.12 2.83 -6.10
N ASP A 107 -22.41 2.26 -7.06
CA ASP A 107 -21.08 1.69 -6.84
C ASP A 107 -19.99 2.64 -7.37
N ARG A 108 -18.93 2.84 -6.59
CA ARG A 108 -17.73 3.55 -6.99
C ARG A 108 -16.51 2.71 -6.68
N THR A 109 -15.64 2.57 -7.69
CA THR A 109 -14.35 1.91 -7.49
C THR A 109 -13.43 2.79 -6.65
N ALA A 110 -12.80 2.19 -5.66
CA ALA A 110 -11.73 2.78 -4.87
C ALA A 110 -10.46 1.95 -5.06
N THR A 111 -9.31 2.61 -5.15
CA THR A 111 -8.01 1.95 -5.41
C THR A 111 -7.00 2.31 -4.34
N VAL A 112 -6.38 1.31 -3.75
CA VAL A 112 -5.21 1.47 -2.87
C VAL A 112 -3.95 1.09 -3.64
N THR A 113 -3.04 2.06 -3.79
CA THR A 113 -1.76 1.86 -4.46
C THR A 113 -0.66 1.52 -3.47
N ALA A 114 0.35 0.76 -3.91
CA ALA A 114 1.52 0.45 -3.09
C ALA A 114 2.33 1.71 -2.75
N ARG A 115 2.98 1.68 -1.59
CA ARG A 115 4.02 2.67 -1.26
C ARG A 115 5.20 2.47 -2.19
N GLN A 116 5.82 3.58 -2.62
CA GLN A 116 6.90 3.57 -3.60
C GLN A 116 8.15 4.24 -3.04
N ALA A 117 9.30 3.85 -3.58
CA ALA A 117 10.56 4.58 -3.47
C ALA A 117 11.13 4.77 -4.88
N ASP A 118 11.71 5.93 -5.12
CA ASP A 118 12.43 6.26 -6.37
C ASP A 118 13.94 6.13 -6.21
N ALA A 119 14.43 6.04 -4.97
CA ALA A 119 15.84 5.81 -4.68
C ALA A 119 16.05 4.91 -3.45
N LEU A 120 17.09 4.09 -3.54
CA LEU A 120 17.69 3.32 -2.45
C LEU A 120 19.15 3.71 -2.33
N THR A 121 19.61 4.02 -1.13
CA THR A 121 21.01 4.36 -0.86
C THR A 121 21.50 3.58 0.36
N ARG A 122 22.78 3.20 0.38
CA ARG A 122 23.41 2.73 1.61
C ARG A 122 23.52 3.88 2.61
N THR A 123 23.43 3.55 3.89
CA THR A 123 23.55 4.54 4.97
C THR A 123 25.01 4.76 5.40
N ASP A 124 25.90 3.89 4.98
CA ASP A 124 27.36 3.97 5.17
C ASP A 124 28.09 3.47 3.93
N ASP A 125 29.39 3.70 3.87
CA ASP A 125 30.31 3.30 2.80
C ASP A 125 31.26 2.18 3.22
N LYS A 126 31.01 1.54 4.37
CA LYS A 126 31.86 0.46 4.89
C LYS A 126 31.94 -0.70 3.91
N ALA A 127 33.15 -1.24 3.74
CA ALA A 127 33.34 -2.47 3.02
C ALA A 127 32.71 -3.64 3.78
N LEU A 128 31.88 -4.40 3.09
CA LEU A 128 31.24 -5.61 3.64
C LEU A 128 32.13 -6.81 3.33
N THR A 129 32.87 -7.26 4.34
CA THR A 129 33.84 -8.36 4.19
C THR A 129 33.59 -9.47 5.20
N ALA A 130 33.89 -10.70 4.79
CA ALA A 130 33.86 -11.87 5.66
C ALA A 130 34.93 -12.88 5.26
N ALA A 131 35.43 -13.68 6.21
CA ALA A 131 36.18 -14.87 5.88
C ALA A 131 35.29 -16.00 5.34
N PRO A 132 35.81 -16.92 4.54
CA PRO A 132 35.06 -18.06 4.04
C PRO A 132 34.42 -18.86 5.19
N GLY A 133 33.12 -19.18 5.03
CA GLY A 133 32.36 -19.95 6.03
C GLY A 133 31.95 -19.18 7.28
N THR A 134 32.15 -17.84 7.33
CA THR A 134 31.76 -17.00 8.48
C THR A 134 30.60 -16.07 8.15
N GLU A 135 30.06 -15.38 9.15
CA GLU A 135 29.10 -14.31 8.94
C GLU A 135 29.80 -12.98 8.64
N PHE A 136 29.14 -12.11 7.88
CA PHE A 136 29.57 -10.73 7.72
C PHE A 136 29.37 -9.97 9.03
N ALA A 137 30.41 -9.26 9.49
CA ALA A 137 30.36 -8.53 10.76
C ALA A 137 29.36 -7.36 10.71
N ASP A 138 29.33 -6.65 9.61
CA ASP A 138 28.42 -5.52 9.37
C ASP A 138 27.18 -5.98 8.60
N GLN A 139 26.03 -5.43 8.98
CA GLN A 139 24.77 -5.65 8.26
C GLN A 139 24.59 -4.56 7.19
N VAL A 140 23.97 -4.93 6.10
CA VAL A 140 23.58 -3.98 5.06
C VAL A 140 22.44 -3.11 5.57
N GLN A 141 22.69 -1.80 5.65
CA GLN A 141 21.67 -0.81 6.00
C GLN A 141 21.42 0.13 4.83
N VAL A 142 20.15 0.33 4.49
CA VAL A 142 19.75 1.18 3.38
C VAL A 142 18.64 2.14 3.78
N LYS A 143 18.56 3.23 3.06
CA LYS A 143 17.49 4.23 3.16
C LYS A 143 16.76 4.31 1.84
N ALA A 144 15.44 4.18 1.89
CA ALA A 144 14.55 4.42 0.77
C ALA A 144 14.01 5.84 0.83
N THR A 145 13.96 6.51 -0.32
CA THR A 145 13.36 7.82 -0.47
C THR A 145 12.40 7.86 -1.65
N TYR A 146 11.41 8.74 -1.56
CA TYR A 146 10.52 9.07 -2.66
C TYR A 146 10.44 10.59 -2.78
N LYS A 147 10.82 11.13 -3.94
CA LYS A 147 10.93 12.58 -4.19
C LYS A 147 11.74 13.30 -3.11
N GLY A 148 12.83 12.67 -2.65
CA GLY A 148 13.74 13.20 -1.63
C GLY A 148 13.28 13.06 -0.18
N ALA A 149 12.04 12.66 0.08
CA ALA A 149 11.55 12.39 1.44
C ALA A 149 11.71 10.92 1.81
N ALA A 150 11.81 10.63 3.10
CA ALA A 150 11.88 9.24 3.60
C ALA A 150 10.64 8.44 3.17
N ALA A 151 10.85 7.29 2.57
CA ALA A 151 9.78 6.41 2.09
C ALA A 151 9.56 5.25 3.07
N SER A 152 8.56 5.39 3.95
CA SER A 152 8.24 4.39 4.96
C SER A 152 7.35 3.27 4.43
N GLY A 153 7.51 2.05 4.97
CA GLY A 153 6.69 0.88 4.65
C GLY A 153 6.82 0.39 3.21
N VAL A 154 7.85 0.83 2.49
CA VAL A 154 8.15 0.36 1.13
C VAL A 154 8.65 -1.07 1.20
N GLU A 155 8.09 -1.92 0.36
CA GLU A 155 8.54 -3.30 0.23
C GLU A 155 9.83 -3.36 -0.56
N VAL A 156 10.80 -4.11 -0.04
CA VAL A 156 12.12 -4.33 -0.62
C VAL A 156 12.38 -5.82 -0.75
N THR A 157 12.84 -6.22 -1.93
CA THR A 157 13.37 -7.57 -2.18
C THR A 157 14.89 -7.49 -2.24
N ALA A 158 15.57 -8.39 -1.54
CA ALA A 158 17.03 -8.51 -1.54
C ALA A 158 17.43 -9.84 -2.20
N THR A 159 18.23 -9.80 -3.26
CA THR A 159 18.60 -10.97 -4.06
C THR A 159 20.10 -11.02 -4.29
N MET A 160 20.74 -12.15 -3.99
CA MET A 160 22.11 -12.45 -4.40
C MET A 160 22.09 -12.75 -5.91
N ILE A 161 22.76 -11.92 -6.71
CA ILE A 161 22.73 -12.00 -8.18
C ILE A 161 24.05 -12.47 -8.75
N LYS A 162 24.01 -13.01 -9.97
CA LYS A 162 25.21 -13.55 -10.66
C LYS A 162 26.17 -12.45 -11.11
N ALA A 163 25.64 -11.36 -11.66
CA ALA A 163 26.42 -10.24 -12.16
C ALA A 163 25.59 -8.95 -12.16
N ALA A 164 26.22 -7.81 -12.33
CA ALA A 164 25.54 -6.50 -12.38
C ALA A 164 24.54 -6.39 -13.55
N ASP A 165 24.84 -7.03 -14.65
CA ASP A 165 24.01 -7.13 -15.87
C ASP A 165 23.16 -8.42 -15.94
N ASP A 166 23.36 -9.36 -14.99
CA ASP A 166 22.57 -10.59 -14.86
C ASP A 166 21.92 -10.66 -13.47
N ALA A 167 20.67 -10.22 -13.37
CA ALA A 167 19.88 -10.24 -12.15
C ALA A 167 19.40 -11.64 -11.74
N THR A 168 19.79 -12.68 -12.45
CA THR A 168 19.46 -14.06 -12.08
C THR A 168 20.06 -14.39 -10.72
N VAL A 169 19.27 -15.07 -9.86
CA VAL A 169 19.73 -15.52 -8.54
C VAL A 169 20.94 -16.43 -8.70
N THR A 170 22.01 -16.15 -7.96
CA THR A 170 23.17 -17.04 -7.90
C THR A 170 22.89 -18.24 -7.01
N ASP A 171 23.49 -19.38 -7.32
CA ASP A 171 23.48 -20.58 -6.47
C ASP A 171 24.73 -20.70 -5.57
N GLN A 172 25.63 -19.71 -5.64
CA GLN A 172 26.94 -19.70 -4.99
C GLN A 172 27.21 -18.40 -4.26
N GLY A 173 28.18 -18.42 -3.33
CA GLY A 173 28.62 -17.27 -2.57
C GLY A 173 27.72 -16.95 -1.37
N PRO A 174 27.66 -15.69 -0.94
CA PRO A 174 26.94 -15.28 0.27
C PRO A 174 25.45 -15.61 0.20
N PHE A 175 24.84 -15.80 1.38
CA PHE A 175 23.45 -16.16 1.55
C PHE A 175 22.89 -15.61 2.86
N PHE A 176 21.58 -15.51 2.95
CA PHE A 176 20.83 -15.34 4.18
C PHE A 176 20.43 -16.71 4.74
N LYS A 177 19.93 -16.76 5.97
CA LYS A 177 19.36 -17.98 6.56
C LYS A 177 17.86 -17.84 6.78
N ASP A 178 17.13 -18.90 6.51
CA ASP A 178 15.73 -19.02 6.94
C ASP A 178 15.63 -19.32 8.45
N GLY A 179 14.39 -19.44 8.96
CA GLY A 179 14.13 -19.76 10.36
C GLY A 179 14.63 -21.14 10.81
N GLN A 180 14.99 -22.03 9.88
CA GLN A 180 15.56 -23.36 10.12
C GLN A 180 17.09 -23.38 9.91
N GLY A 181 17.69 -22.27 9.47
CA GLY A 181 19.12 -22.15 9.22
C GLY A 181 19.55 -22.55 7.79
N ASN A 182 18.60 -22.84 6.89
CA ASN A 182 18.92 -23.15 5.50
C ASN A 182 19.30 -21.90 4.71
N PRO A 183 20.20 -22.01 3.70
CA PRO A 183 20.61 -20.89 2.90
C PRO A 183 19.47 -20.37 2.00
N LEU A 184 19.25 -19.06 2.06
CA LEU A 184 18.36 -18.31 1.17
C LEU A 184 19.17 -17.28 0.39
N ARG A 185 18.89 -17.14 -0.90
CA ARG A 185 19.55 -16.15 -1.76
C ARG A 185 18.62 -15.04 -2.23
N THR A 186 17.36 -15.13 -1.84
CA THR A 186 16.36 -14.08 -2.00
C THR A 186 15.57 -13.92 -0.72
N LEU A 187 15.39 -12.67 -0.28
CA LEU A 187 14.48 -12.29 0.79
C LEU A 187 13.42 -11.37 0.21
N GLU A 188 12.18 -11.73 0.40
CA GLU A 188 11.01 -10.94 0.00
C GLU A 188 10.29 -10.39 1.23
N GLY A 189 9.41 -9.40 1.02
CA GLY A 189 8.56 -8.85 2.08
C GLY A 189 9.29 -8.01 3.12
N LEU A 190 10.55 -7.64 2.89
CA LEU A 190 11.26 -6.69 3.74
C LEU A 190 10.60 -5.32 3.61
N ARG A 191 10.49 -4.57 4.72
CA ARG A 191 9.85 -3.26 4.70
C ARG A 191 10.68 -2.21 5.39
N THR A 192 10.71 -1.01 4.83
CA THR A 192 11.34 0.14 5.47
C THR A 192 10.53 0.61 6.68
N ASP A 193 11.21 1.12 7.69
CA ASP A 193 10.61 1.71 8.89
C ASP A 193 10.01 3.12 8.63
N ALA A 194 9.54 3.78 9.69
CA ALA A 194 8.96 5.13 9.62
C ALA A 194 9.91 6.20 9.06
N ASN A 195 11.22 5.97 9.14
CA ASN A 195 12.28 6.86 8.65
C ASN A 195 12.79 6.47 7.25
N GLY A 196 12.16 5.48 6.62
CA GLY A 196 12.59 4.92 5.34
C GLY A 196 13.81 4.00 5.45
N MET A 197 14.19 3.59 6.66
CA MET A 197 15.36 2.76 6.92
C MET A 197 15.02 1.28 6.85
N LEU A 198 15.95 0.48 6.35
CA LEU A 198 15.88 -0.97 6.37
C LEU A 198 17.26 -1.52 6.71
N THR A 199 17.32 -2.35 7.75
CA THR A 199 18.49 -3.18 8.07
C THR A 199 18.20 -4.60 7.63
N LEU A 200 19.03 -5.13 6.74
CA LEU A 200 18.86 -6.49 6.27
C LEU A 200 19.27 -7.50 7.37
N PRO A 201 18.71 -8.72 7.34
CA PRO A 201 19.22 -9.82 8.14
C PRO A 201 20.70 -10.08 7.88
N LYS A 202 21.37 -10.77 8.81
CA LYS A 202 22.77 -11.16 8.67
C LYS A 202 23.02 -11.94 7.39
N VAL A 203 24.15 -11.63 6.75
CA VAL A 203 24.66 -12.34 5.58
C VAL A 203 25.77 -13.29 6.03
N TYR A 204 25.79 -14.46 5.43
CA TYR A 204 26.80 -15.52 5.69
C TYR A 204 27.58 -15.79 4.42
N ALA A 205 28.89 -15.97 4.54
CA ALA A 205 29.74 -16.44 3.44
C ALA A 205 29.70 -17.97 3.36
N ASP A 206 29.66 -18.49 2.13
CA ASP A 206 30.00 -19.90 1.90
C ASP A 206 31.54 -20.10 1.88
N GLY A 207 32.03 -21.25 1.45
CA GLY A 207 33.46 -21.54 1.39
C GLY A 207 34.21 -20.88 0.23
N ARG A 208 33.57 -20.03 -0.56
CA ARG A 208 34.15 -19.42 -1.77
C ARG A 208 34.63 -18.03 -1.52
N THR A 209 35.82 -17.72 -2.01
CA THR A 209 36.39 -16.36 -1.98
C THR A 209 36.01 -15.62 -3.26
N GLY A 210 35.94 -14.29 -3.17
CA GLY A 210 35.66 -13.41 -4.30
C GLY A 210 34.72 -12.26 -3.94
N THR A 211 34.34 -11.48 -4.94
CA THR A 211 33.34 -10.42 -4.85
C THR A 211 32.01 -10.90 -5.38
N PHE A 212 30.98 -10.72 -4.59
CA PHE A 212 29.60 -11.13 -4.89
C PHE A 212 28.68 -9.92 -4.84
N LEU A 213 27.53 -10.00 -5.49
CA LEU A 213 26.61 -8.89 -5.61
C LEU A 213 25.27 -9.20 -4.96
N LEU A 214 24.84 -8.28 -4.11
CA LEU A 214 23.50 -8.24 -3.53
C LEU A 214 22.71 -7.11 -4.18
N ARG A 215 21.60 -7.42 -4.84
CA ARG A 215 20.69 -6.42 -5.41
C ARG A 215 19.46 -6.26 -4.54
N LEU A 216 19.16 -5.02 -4.20
CA LEU A 216 17.91 -4.63 -3.57
C LEU A 216 17.03 -3.97 -4.62
N THR A 217 15.73 -4.32 -4.62
CA THR A 217 14.72 -3.72 -5.52
C THR A 217 13.48 -3.35 -4.72
N THR A 218 12.84 -2.25 -5.08
CA THR A 218 11.55 -1.84 -4.50
C THR A 218 10.40 -2.05 -5.47
N THR A 219 9.18 -2.10 -4.98
CA THR A 219 7.96 -2.14 -5.81
C THR A 219 7.87 -0.93 -6.75
N GLY A 220 8.47 0.21 -6.39
CA GLY A 220 8.55 1.42 -7.23
C GLY A 220 9.65 1.40 -8.30
N GLY A 221 10.44 0.31 -8.38
CA GLY A 221 11.50 0.15 -9.37
C GLY A 221 12.85 0.74 -8.98
N ALA A 222 13.00 1.33 -7.78
CA ALA A 222 14.32 1.72 -7.29
C ALA A 222 15.19 0.49 -7.04
N THR A 223 16.45 0.55 -7.44
CA THR A 223 17.41 -0.54 -7.29
C THR A 223 18.71 -0.04 -6.65
N LEU A 224 19.35 -0.91 -5.87
CA LEU A 224 20.68 -0.70 -5.32
C LEU A 224 21.45 -2.01 -5.41
N THR A 225 22.68 -1.96 -5.92
CA THR A 225 23.58 -3.12 -5.91
C THR A 225 24.70 -2.88 -4.90
N VAL A 226 24.93 -3.85 -4.03
CA VAL A 226 25.90 -3.82 -2.95
C VAL A 226 26.93 -4.93 -3.16
N GLU A 227 28.21 -4.61 -3.06
CA GLU A 227 29.30 -5.59 -3.13
C GLU A 227 29.53 -6.26 -1.78
N LEU A 228 29.72 -7.56 -1.80
CA LEU A 228 30.05 -8.41 -0.66
C LEU A 228 31.36 -9.14 -0.99
N THR A 229 32.39 -8.95 -0.20
CA THR A 229 33.71 -9.57 -0.41
C THR A 229 33.94 -10.71 0.58
N VAL A 230 34.30 -11.87 0.08
CA VAL A 230 34.73 -13.01 0.88
C VAL A 230 36.24 -13.24 0.61
N ALA A 231 37.08 -13.07 1.64
CA ALA A 231 38.53 -13.15 1.49
C ALA A 231 39.18 -13.84 2.71
#